data_345555bc8c48762e6f9b9b5519a7f943
#
_entry.id   345555bc8c48762e6f9b9b5519a7f943
#
_cell.length_a   1.000
_cell.length_b   1.000
_cell.length_c   1.000
_cell.angle_alpha   90.00
_cell.angle_beta   90.00
_cell.angle_gamma   90.00
#
_symmetry.space_group_name_H-M   'P 1'
#
loop_
_entity.id
_entity.type
_entity.pdbx_description
1 polymer ?
#
loop_
_entity_poly.entity_id
_entity_poly.type
_entity_poly.pdbx_seq_one_letter_code
_entity_poly.pdbx_strand_id
1 'polypeptide(L)'
;PLVALPINEISRFAPQWMPADLGLGFLYLGVLPSAVSSSIAYTAMAKGNVPAAICSAAASNVFGMMLTPFLLLLLVSTSGDGGFSVAEALKDIVLQLLLPFAVGHGLRPLLGGFLARHEMLASRYDKFVIWLIVYSAFSHSVASGLWQNLPLKAILLAIGLCFALLGFFMVLAMFVVRRFGFSLEDEAAVVFCGSKKSLASGLPMAKVLFSGHPGF
;
A
#
# COMPACT_ATOMS: atom_id res chain seq x y z
N PRO A 1 7.92 -2.35 -6.96
CA PRO A 1 7.97 -1.39 -8.08
C PRO A 1 8.31 -2.04 -9.41
N LEU A 2 9.42 -2.79 -9.50
CA LEU A 2 9.94 -3.36 -10.77
C LEU A 2 8.92 -4.22 -11.54
N VAL A 3 8.04 -4.96 -10.86
CA VAL A 3 7.00 -5.79 -11.51
C VAL A 3 5.79 -4.95 -11.94
N ALA A 4 5.57 -3.80 -11.31
CA ALA A 4 4.47 -2.92 -11.66
C ALA A 4 4.78 -2.05 -12.90
N LEU A 5 6.06 -1.81 -13.22
CA LEU A 5 6.46 -1.08 -14.42
C LEU A 5 5.97 -1.73 -15.72
N PRO A 6 6.20 -3.02 -15.99
CA PRO A 6 5.69 -3.64 -17.22
C PRO A 6 4.15 -3.65 -17.27
N ILE A 7 3.45 -3.72 -16.15
CA ILE A 7 1.98 -3.63 -16.12
C ILE A 7 1.53 -2.24 -16.56
N ASN A 8 2.20 -1.20 -16.07
CA ASN A 8 1.92 0.18 -16.47
C ASN A 8 2.24 0.42 -17.97
N GLU A 9 3.32 -0.14 -18.48
CA GLU A 9 3.63 -0.07 -19.92
C GLU A 9 2.58 -0.79 -20.77
N ILE A 10 2.12 -1.96 -20.34
CA ILE A 10 1.03 -2.67 -21.04
C ILE A 10 -0.23 -1.81 -21.10
N SER A 11 -0.60 -1.09 -20.02
CA SER A 11 -1.76 -0.21 -20.03
C SER A 11 -1.63 0.94 -21.04
N ARG A 12 -0.42 1.40 -21.33
CA ARG A 12 -0.13 2.43 -22.32
C ARG A 12 -0.22 1.90 -23.76
N PHE A 13 0.31 0.71 -24.00
CA PHE A 13 0.31 0.10 -25.35
C PHE A 13 -1.02 -0.52 -25.75
N ALA A 14 -1.84 -0.93 -24.78
CA ALA A 14 -3.12 -1.58 -25.02
C ALA A 14 -4.26 -1.00 -24.17
N PRO A 15 -4.61 0.30 -24.33
CA PRO A 15 -5.63 0.98 -23.52
C PRO A 15 -7.02 0.36 -23.66
N GLN A 16 -7.28 -0.36 -24.73
CA GLN A 16 -8.53 -1.12 -24.97
C GLN A 16 -8.73 -2.29 -24.01
N TRP A 17 -7.66 -2.81 -23.40
CA TRP A 17 -7.71 -3.92 -22.44
C TRP A 17 -7.59 -3.41 -21.00
N MET A 18 -6.79 -2.37 -20.80
CA MET A 18 -6.50 -1.84 -19.47
C MET A 18 -6.42 -0.31 -19.54
N PRO A 19 -7.39 0.41 -18.95
CA PRO A 19 -7.34 1.87 -18.83
C PRO A 19 -6.04 2.35 -18.17
N ALA A 20 -5.53 3.51 -18.58
CA ALA A 20 -4.26 4.07 -18.07
C ALA A 20 -4.29 4.27 -16.55
N ASP A 21 -5.44 4.70 -16.00
CA ASP A 21 -5.64 4.88 -14.56
C ASP A 21 -5.46 3.58 -13.78
N LEU A 22 -5.86 2.44 -14.38
CA LEU A 22 -5.65 1.14 -13.76
C LEU A 22 -4.17 0.77 -13.70
N GLY A 23 -3.40 1.09 -14.74
CA GLY A 23 -1.95 0.91 -14.77
C GLY A 23 -1.24 1.72 -13.69
N LEU A 24 -1.65 2.99 -13.55
CA LEU A 24 -1.15 3.88 -12.49
C LEU A 24 -1.49 3.34 -11.09
N GLY A 25 -2.70 2.79 -10.92
CA GLY A 25 -3.13 2.13 -9.69
C GLY A 25 -2.25 0.93 -9.31
N PHE A 26 -1.89 0.07 -10.28
CA PHE A 26 -0.96 -1.05 -10.05
C PHE A 26 0.46 -0.57 -9.73
N LEU A 27 0.92 0.48 -10.38
CA LEU A 27 2.21 1.09 -10.09
C LEU A 27 2.23 1.65 -8.66
N TYR A 28 1.17 2.33 -8.27
CA TYR A 28 0.98 2.82 -6.90
C TYR A 28 0.97 1.66 -5.90
N LEU A 29 0.18 0.61 -6.16
CA LEU A 29 0.16 -0.60 -5.33
C LEU A 29 1.55 -1.21 -5.15
N GLY A 30 2.39 -1.18 -6.20
CA GLY A 30 3.75 -1.70 -6.18
C GLY A 30 4.69 -0.99 -5.21
N VAL A 31 4.46 0.29 -4.91
CA VAL A 31 5.31 1.10 -4.03
C VAL A 31 4.80 1.20 -2.59
N LEU A 32 3.58 0.72 -2.30
CA LEU A 32 3.03 0.75 -0.95
C LEU A 32 3.80 -0.12 0.05
N PRO A 33 3.86 0.29 1.33
CA PRO A 33 4.44 -0.51 2.41
C PRO A 33 3.61 -1.76 2.74
N SER A 34 4.18 -2.64 3.54
CA SER A 34 3.52 -3.86 4.02
C SER A 34 2.37 -3.54 4.98
N ALA A 35 1.33 -4.39 4.96
CA ALA A 35 0.26 -4.34 5.96
C ALA A 35 0.76 -4.90 7.30
N VAL A 36 0.60 -4.14 8.40
CA VAL A 36 1.10 -4.57 9.72
C VAL A 36 0.15 -5.59 10.35
N SER A 37 -1.08 -5.18 10.63
CA SER A 37 -2.02 -5.98 11.43
C SER A 37 -2.34 -7.32 10.79
N SER A 38 -2.60 -7.36 9.48
CA SER A 38 -2.92 -8.61 8.79
C SER A 38 -1.70 -9.53 8.67
N SER A 39 -0.50 -9.00 8.42
CA SER A 39 0.71 -9.80 8.31
C SER A 39 1.04 -10.49 9.62
N ILE A 40 0.94 -9.77 10.75
CA ILE A 40 1.15 -10.32 12.09
C ILE A 40 0.10 -11.40 12.39
N ALA A 41 -1.19 -11.12 12.12
CA ALA A 41 -2.26 -12.07 12.37
C ALA A 41 -2.09 -13.38 11.59
N TYR A 42 -1.78 -13.31 10.31
CA TYR A 42 -1.57 -14.52 9.49
C TYR A 42 -0.29 -15.27 9.88
N THR A 43 0.78 -14.56 10.25
CA THR A 43 1.99 -15.19 10.77
C THR A 43 1.69 -15.97 12.06
N ALA A 44 0.91 -15.37 12.97
CA ALA A 44 0.48 -16.06 14.21
C ALA A 44 -0.39 -17.28 13.93
N MET A 45 -1.35 -17.17 13.00
CA MET A 45 -2.19 -18.30 12.59
C MET A 45 -1.39 -19.45 11.96
N ALA A 46 -0.34 -19.13 11.22
CA ALA A 46 0.59 -20.10 10.64
C ALA A 46 1.63 -20.63 11.64
N LYS A 47 1.54 -20.25 12.92
CA LYS A 47 2.53 -20.57 13.96
C LYS A 47 3.97 -20.12 13.60
N GLY A 48 4.08 -19.02 12.83
CA GLY A 48 5.33 -18.44 12.42
C GLY A 48 5.96 -17.53 13.48
N ASN A 49 7.13 -16.98 13.15
CA ASN A 49 7.88 -16.06 14.00
C ASN A 49 7.19 -14.68 14.08
N VAL A 50 6.28 -14.53 15.07
CA VAL A 50 5.51 -13.28 15.27
C VAL A 50 6.41 -12.08 15.61
N PRO A 51 7.43 -12.19 16.49
CA PRO A 51 8.38 -11.10 16.73
C PRO A 51 9.06 -10.60 15.44
N ALA A 52 9.51 -11.51 14.58
CA ALA A 52 10.11 -11.15 13.31
C ALA A 52 9.11 -10.45 12.38
N ALA A 53 7.86 -10.91 12.34
CA ALA A 53 6.80 -10.26 11.57
C ALA A 53 6.50 -8.83 12.06
N ILE A 54 6.46 -8.62 13.37
CA ILE A 54 6.26 -7.28 13.97
C ILE A 54 7.39 -6.33 13.56
N CYS A 55 8.65 -6.75 13.73
CA CYS A 55 9.81 -5.95 13.37
C CYS A 55 9.85 -5.64 11.87
N SER A 56 9.63 -6.65 11.03
CA SER A 56 9.63 -6.51 9.57
C SER A 56 8.52 -5.58 9.07
N ALA A 57 7.30 -5.75 9.57
CA ALA A 57 6.16 -4.92 9.19
C ALA A 57 6.33 -3.47 9.67
N ALA A 58 6.83 -3.26 10.90
CA ALA A 58 7.12 -1.94 11.43
C ALA A 58 8.20 -1.22 10.61
N ALA A 59 9.32 -1.90 10.33
CA ALA A 59 10.38 -1.38 9.47
C ALA A 59 9.86 -1.04 8.07
N SER A 60 9.09 -1.94 7.45
CA SER A 60 8.48 -1.71 6.14
C SER A 60 7.58 -0.48 6.11
N ASN A 61 6.83 -0.22 7.19
CA ASN A 61 5.99 0.99 7.27
C ASN A 61 6.83 2.26 7.41
N VAL A 62 7.82 2.28 8.31
CA VAL A 62 8.68 3.45 8.51
C VAL A 62 9.42 3.80 7.22
N PHE A 63 10.11 2.84 6.62
CA PHE A 63 10.81 3.04 5.36
C PHE A 63 9.86 3.31 4.20
N GLY A 64 8.71 2.63 4.15
CA GLY A 64 7.71 2.81 3.11
C GLY A 64 7.10 4.21 3.10
N MET A 65 6.75 4.77 4.26
CA MET A 65 6.23 6.15 4.33
C MET A 65 7.22 7.18 3.79
N MET A 66 8.52 6.96 3.98
CA MET A 66 9.55 7.84 3.43
C MET A 66 9.81 7.56 1.95
N LEU A 67 9.90 6.29 1.56
CA LEU A 67 10.37 5.88 0.24
C LEU A 67 9.26 5.88 -0.82
N THR A 68 8.02 5.57 -0.45
CA THR A 68 6.88 5.49 -1.38
C THR A 68 6.66 6.79 -2.18
N PRO A 69 6.65 7.98 -1.56
CA PRO A 69 6.50 9.23 -2.28
C PRO A 69 7.60 9.46 -3.30
N PHE A 70 8.85 9.21 -2.93
CA PHE A 70 10.00 9.37 -3.84
C PHE A 70 9.95 8.39 -5.00
N LEU A 71 9.64 7.12 -4.72
CA LEU A 71 9.49 6.11 -5.75
C LEU A 71 8.34 6.44 -6.71
N LEU A 72 7.23 6.92 -6.19
CA LEU A 72 6.10 7.31 -7.04
C LEU A 72 6.46 8.48 -7.94
N LEU A 73 7.06 9.53 -7.39
CA LEU A 73 7.53 10.67 -8.18
C LEU A 73 8.53 10.26 -9.26
N LEU A 74 9.49 9.39 -8.92
CA LEU A 74 10.45 8.87 -9.90
C LEU A 74 9.75 8.07 -11.01
N LEU A 75 8.76 7.27 -10.67
CA LEU A 75 8.06 6.40 -11.62
C LEU A 75 7.06 7.18 -12.49
N VAL A 76 6.38 8.16 -11.93
CA VAL A 76 5.44 9.03 -12.66
C VAL A 76 6.19 10.03 -13.55
N SER A 77 7.30 10.61 -13.08
CA SER A 77 8.10 11.53 -13.90
C SER A 77 8.73 10.85 -15.11
N THR A 78 9.15 9.58 -14.98
CA THR A 78 9.61 8.77 -16.13
C THR A 78 8.47 8.43 -17.09
N SER A 79 7.25 8.53 -16.65
CA SER A 79 6.05 8.23 -17.45
C SER A 79 5.59 9.39 -18.36
N GLY A 80 6.23 10.56 -18.33
CA GLY A 80 6.01 11.64 -19.30
C GLY A 80 4.76 12.48 -19.08
N ASP A 81 4.04 12.32 -17.98
CA ASP A 81 2.89 13.15 -17.61
C ASP A 81 3.38 14.48 -16.99
N GLY A 82 3.69 15.43 -17.86
CA GLY A 82 4.38 16.69 -17.55
C GLY A 82 3.57 17.74 -16.77
N GLY A 83 2.53 17.38 -16.05
CA GLY A 83 1.71 18.29 -15.25
C GLY A 83 1.98 18.27 -13.74
N PHE A 84 2.87 17.40 -13.26
CA PHE A 84 3.14 17.25 -11.83
C PHE A 84 4.23 18.22 -11.36
N SER A 85 3.87 19.21 -10.54
CA SER A 85 4.86 20.00 -9.80
C SER A 85 5.44 19.13 -8.68
N VAL A 86 6.63 18.57 -8.94
CA VAL A 86 7.35 17.72 -7.98
C VAL A 86 7.53 18.41 -6.62
N ALA A 87 7.73 19.73 -6.62
CA ALA A 87 7.93 20.52 -5.41
C ALA A 87 6.64 20.63 -4.57
N GLU A 88 5.49 20.81 -5.21
CA GLU A 88 4.19 20.85 -4.50
C GLU A 88 3.80 19.49 -3.96
N ALA A 89 3.96 18.42 -4.75
CA ALA A 89 3.71 17.06 -4.30
C ALA A 89 4.62 16.68 -3.12
N LEU A 90 5.90 17.01 -3.16
CA LEU A 90 6.82 16.79 -2.03
C LEU A 90 6.40 17.55 -0.78
N LYS A 91 5.99 18.81 -0.92
CA LYS A 91 5.51 19.63 0.20
C LYS A 91 4.27 19.01 0.84
N ASP A 92 3.30 18.57 0.03
CA ASP A 92 2.07 17.96 0.52
C ASP A 92 2.33 16.63 1.22
N ILE A 93 3.23 15.81 0.69
CA ILE A 93 3.66 14.56 1.30
C ILE A 93 4.32 14.82 2.66
N VAL A 94 5.24 15.78 2.73
CA VAL A 94 5.94 16.12 3.98
C VAL A 94 4.94 16.65 5.02
N LEU A 95 4.07 17.56 4.64
CA LEU A 95 3.12 18.17 5.58
C LEU A 95 1.98 17.24 6.00
N GLN A 96 1.46 16.43 5.09
CA GLN A 96 0.26 15.63 5.34
C GLN A 96 0.57 14.20 5.81
N LEU A 97 1.77 13.68 5.53
CA LEU A 97 2.16 12.32 5.91
C LEU A 97 3.32 12.27 6.90
N LEU A 98 4.45 12.90 6.56
CA LEU A 98 5.65 12.83 7.40
C LEU A 98 5.51 13.64 8.71
N LEU A 99 4.92 14.82 8.65
CA LEU A 99 4.75 15.67 9.83
C LEU A 99 3.86 15.01 10.90
N PRO A 100 2.63 14.52 10.60
CA PRO A 100 1.81 13.83 11.60
C PRO A 100 2.47 12.59 12.16
N PHE A 101 3.19 11.83 11.32
CA PHE A 101 3.94 10.67 11.75
C PHE A 101 5.07 11.04 12.72
N ALA A 102 5.88 12.05 12.38
CA ALA A 102 6.98 12.54 13.23
C ALA A 102 6.45 13.06 14.57
N VAL A 103 5.37 13.84 14.55
CA VAL A 103 4.70 14.34 15.76
C VAL A 103 4.16 13.18 16.60
N GLY A 104 3.46 12.22 16.00
CA GLY A 104 2.95 11.03 16.69
C GLY A 104 4.07 10.19 17.32
N HIS A 105 5.18 10.01 16.60
CA HIS A 105 6.35 9.30 17.11
C HIS A 105 7.03 10.06 18.25
N GLY A 106 7.18 11.37 18.13
CA GLY A 106 7.74 12.23 19.17
C GLY A 106 6.87 12.30 20.44
N LEU A 107 5.55 12.23 20.29
CA LEU A 107 4.60 12.20 21.42
C LEU A 107 4.47 10.80 22.06
N ARG A 108 5.05 9.77 21.46
CA ARG A 108 4.98 8.39 21.99
C ARG A 108 5.41 8.25 23.45
N PRO A 109 6.51 8.87 23.95
CA PRO A 109 6.89 8.77 25.35
C PRO A 109 5.85 9.40 26.31
N LEU A 110 5.10 10.41 25.85
CA LEU A 110 4.07 11.09 26.64
C LEU A 110 2.73 10.33 26.60
N LEU A 111 2.32 9.90 25.41
CA LEU A 111 1.01 9.28 25.18
C LEU A 111 1.01 7.76 25.29
N GLY A 112 2.18 7.10 25.24
CA GLY A 112 2.29 5.65 25.22
C GLY A 112 1.65 4.97 26.41
N GLY A 113 1.83 5.51 27.62
CA GLY A 113 1.21 4.99 28.84
C GLY A 113 -0.32 5.11 28.84
N PHE A 114 -0.85 6.22 28.31
CA PHE A 114 -2.28 6.44 28.17
C PHE A 114 -2.90 5.49 27.11
N LEU A 115 -2.25 5.38 25.95
CA LEU A 115 -2.68 4.48 24.88
C LEU A 115 -2.62 3.01 25.30
N ALA A 116 -1.61 2.59 26.04
CA ALA A 116 -1.50 1.24 26.56
C ALA A 116 -2.65 0.88 27.53
N ARG A 117 -3.07 1.86 28.35
CA ARG A 117 -4.22 1.68 29.26
C ARG A 117 -5.56 1.59 28.51
N HIS A 118 -5.66 2.18 27.32
CA HIS A 118 -6.88 2.25 26.50
C HIS A 118 -6.69 1.55 25.15
N GLU A 119 -5.89 0.49 25.10
CA GLU A 119 -5.53 -0.23 23.87
C GLU A 119 -6.77 -0.66 23.06
N MET A 120 -7.81 -1.18 23.73
CA MET A 120 -9.04 -1.58 23.08
C MET A 120 -9.76 -0.41 22.41
N LEU A 121 -9.77 0.76 23.04
CA LEU A 121 -10.40 1.95 22.49
C LEU A 121 -9.60 2.50 21.31
N ALA A 122 -8.29 2.55 21.43
CA ALA A 122 -7.38 2.96 20.35
C ALA A 122 -7.52 2.05 19.12
N SER A 123 -7.57 0.73 19.33
CA SER A 123 -7.76 -0.24 18.25
C SER A 123 -9.13 -0.13 17.56
N ARG A 124 -10.18 0.14 18.33
CA ARG A 124 -11.54 0.38 17.76
C ARG A 124 -11.58 1.67 16.94
N TYR A 125 -10.95 2.73 17.44
CA TYR A 125 -10.86 4.00 16.75
C TYR A 125 -10.10 3.87 15.43
N ASP A 126 -8.95 3.20 15.45
CA ASP A 126 -8.16 2.92 14.24
C ASP A 126 -8.99 2.18 13.17
N LYS A 127 -9.67 1.11 13.56
CA LYS A 127 -10.57 0.38 12.66
C LYS A 127 -11.70 1.25 12.12
N PHE A 128 -12.31 2.07 12.96
CA PHE A 128 -13.38 2.98 12.56
C PHE A 128 -12.90 4.01 11.54
N VAL A 129 -11.72 4.59 11.74
CA VAL A 129 -11.10 5.52 10.79
C VAL A 129 -10.83 4.84 9.44
N ILE A 130 -10.30 3.61 9.45
CA ILE A 130 -10.09 2.84 8.22
C ILE A 130 -11.42 2.60 7.49
N TRP A 131 -12.48 2.25 8.21
CA TRP A 131 -13.81 2.07 7.63
C TRP A 131 -14.34 3.34 7.00
N LEU A 132 -14.18 4.50 7.67
CA LEU A 132 -14.57 5.80 7.15
C LEU A 132 -13.81 6.16 5.87
N ILE A 133 -12.49 5.91 5.82
CA ILE A 133 -11.66 6.18 4.65
C ILE A 133 -12.09 5.29 3.48
N VAL A 134 -12.29 4.00 3.72
CA VAL A 134 -12.76 3.05 2.70
C VAL A 134 -14.15 3.46 2.18
N TYR A 135 -15.08 3.76 3.09
CA TYR A 135 -16.42 4.22 2.72
C TYR A 135 -16.38 5.50 1.88
N SER A 136 -15.58 6.47 2.30
CA SER A 136 -15.40 7.74 1.55
C SER A 136 -14.84 7.50 0.15
N ALA A 137 -13.84 6.62 0.01
CA ALA A 137 -13.24 6.30 -1.28
C ALA A 137 -14.24 5.58 -2.21
N PHE A 138 -14.99 4.61 -1.69
CA PHE A 138 -16.03 3.92 -2.46
C PHE A 138 -17.18 4.85 -2.84
N SER A 139 -17.65 5.66 -1.89
CA SER A 139 -18.71 6.64 -2.15
C SER A 139 -18.33 7.62 -3.25
N HIS A 140 -17.11 8.13 -3.20
CA HIS A 140 -16.59 9.01 -4.25
C HIS A 140 -16.48 8.29 -5.60
N SER A 141 -16.00 7.06 -5.62
CA SER A 141 -15.88 6.24 -6.81
C SER A 141 -17.25 5.93 -7.46
N VAL A 142 -18.29 5.72 -6.66
CA VAL A 142 -19.65 5.53 -7.16
C VAL A 142 -20.24 6.85 -7.67
N ALA A 143 -20.06 7.94 -6.92
CA ALA A 143 -20.57 9.26 -7.29
C ALA A 143 -19.92 9.82 -8.57
N SER A 144 -18.64 9.52 -8.81
CA SER A 144 -17.93 9.90 -10.04
C SER A 144 -18.33 9.07 -11.27
N GLY A 145 -19.20 8.06 -11.11
CA GLY A 145 -19.62 7.18 -12.22
C GLY A 145 -18.53 6.23 -12.73
N LEU A 146 -17.45 6.07 -11.99
CA LEU A 146 -16.31 5.25 -12.38
C LEU A 146 -16.73 3.80 -12.71
N TRP A 147 -17.64 3.24 -11.93
CA TRP A 147 -18.15 1.87 -12.12
C TRP A 147 -19.01 1.69 -13.38
N GLN A 148 -19.63 2.77 -13.87
CA GLN A 148 -20.44 2.73 -15.10
C GLN A 148 -19.55 2.80 -16.36
N ASN A 149 -18.40 3.46 -16.23
CA ASN A 149 -17.47 3.68 -17.35
C ASN A 149 -16.41 2.57 -17.48
N LEU A 150 -16.20 1.77 -16.43
CA LEU A 150 -15.23 0.67 -16.46
C LEU A 150 -15.83 -0.58 -17.14
N PRO A 151 -15.24 -1.07 -18.24
CA PRO A 151 -15.69 -2.30 -18.86
C PRO A 151 -15.47 -3.49 -17.92
N LEU A 152 -16.42 -4.41 -17.86
CA LEU A 152 -16.33 -5.61 -17.02
C LEU A 152 -15.05 -6.41 -17.27
N LYS A 153 -14.55 -6.40 -18.51
CA LYS A 153 -13.28 -7.04 -18.87
C LYS A 153 -12.09 -6.45 -18.11
N ALA A 154 -12.03 -5.13 -17.93
CA ALA A 154 -10.96 -4.47 -17.20
C ALA A 154 -11.00 -4.83 -15.69
N ILE A 155 -12.20 -4.94 -15.12
CA ILE A 155 -12.38 -5.37 -13.73
C ILE A 155 -11.90 -6.81 -13.53
N LEU A 156 -12.32 -7.72 -14.40
CA LEU A 156 -11.88 -9.12 -14.34
C LEU A 156 -10.37 -9.27 -14.55
N LEU A 157 -9.80 -8.48 -15.46
CA LEU A 157 -8.35 -8.42 -15.68
C LEU A 157 -7.63 -7.92 -14.43
N ALA A 158 -8.12 -6.86 -13.80
CA ALA A 158 -7.54 -6.31 -12.57
C ALA A 158 -7.54 -7.34 -11.43
N ILE A 159 -8.67 -8.04 -11.25
CA ILE A 159 -8.78 -9.11 -10.26
C ILE A 159 -7.78 -10.23 -10.57
N GLY A 160 -7.73 -10.69 -11.82
CA GLY A 160 -6.79 -11.73 -12.25
C GLY A 160 -5.34 -11.33 -12.03
N LEU A 161 -4.96 -10.09 -12.36
CA LEU A 161 -3.63 -9.54 -12.11
C LEU A 161 -3.30 -9.47 -10.63
N CYS A 162 -4.25 -9.06 -9.77
CA CYS A 162 -4.05 -9.06 -8.32
C CYS A 162 -3.76 -10.46 -7.78
N PHE A 163 -4.51 -11.47 -8.22
CA PHE A 163 -4.25 -12.86 -7.82
C PHE A 163 -2.92 -13.38 -8.36
N ALA A 164 -2.58 -13.07 -9.60
CA ALA A 164 -1.32 -13.46 -10.21
C ALA A 164 -0.11 -12.84 -9.49
N LEU A 165 -0.19 -11.54 -9.18
CA LEU A 165 0.84 -10.83 -8.42
C LEU A 165 0.98 -11.39 -7.00
N LEU A 166 -0.14 -11.62 -6.32
CA LEU A 166 -0.12 -12.22 -4.98
C LEU A 166 0.56 -13.58 -5.00
N GLY A 167 0.14 -14.47 -5.90
CA GLY A 167 0.74 -15.80 -6.06
C GLY A 167 2.23 -15.73 -6.40
N PHE A 168 2.60 -14.86 -7.34
CA PHE A 168 3.99 -14.63 -7.74
C PHE A 168 4.86 -14.19 -6.56
N PHE A 169 4.43 -13.18 -5.79
CA PHE A 169 5.21 -12.69 -4.64
C PHE A 169 5.26 -13.70 -3.50
N MET A 170 4.20 -14.47 -3.27
CA MET A 170 4.22 -15.54 -2.27
C MET A 170 5.21 -16.64 -2.66
N VAL A 171 5.15 -17.12 -3.90
CA VAL A 171 6.08 -18.16 -4.40
C VAL A 171 7.52 -17.64 -4.40
N LEU A 172 7.74 -16.41 -4.86
CA LEU A 172 9.07 -15.78 -4.86
C LEU A 172 9.63 -15.67 -3.43
N ALA A 173 8.82 -15.21 -2.47
CA ALA A 173 9.23 -15.11 -1.07
C ALA A 173 9.59 -16.49 -0.49
N MET A 174 8.73 -17.50 -0.71
CA MET A 174 9.03 -18.87 -0.28
C MET A 174 10.32 -19.40 -0.92
N PHE A 175 10.51 -19.19 -2.21
CA PHE A 175 11.71 -19.64 -2.92
C PHE A 175 12.97 -19.00 -2.34
N VAL A 176 12.95 -17.68 -2.14
CA VAL A 176 14.09 -16.94 -1.59
C VAL A 176 14.41 -17.41 -0.16
N VAL A 177 13.41 -17.48 0.71
CA VAL A 177 13.60 -17.86 2.12
C VAL A 177 14.17 -19.26 2.23
N ARG A 178 13.63 -20.23 1.46
CA ARG A 178 14.11 -21.61 1.44
C ARG A 178 15.52 -21.72 0.88
N ARG A 179 15.87 -20.88 -0.10
CA ARG A 179 17.24 -20.84 -0.67
C ARG A 179 18.29 -20.37 0.33
N PHE A 180 17.90 -19.53 1.28
CA PHE A 180 18.78 -19.04 2.36
C PHE A 180 18.72 -19.90 3.64
N GLY A 181 17.93 -20.97 3.67
CA GLY A 181 17.89 -21.92 4.79
C GLY A 181 17.22 -21.40 6.06
N PHE A 182 16.29 -20.47 5.93
CA PHE A 182 15.48 -19.99 7.06
C PHE A 182 14.55 -21.10 7.60
N SER A 183 14.14 -20.96 8.86
CA SER A 183 13.16 -21.86 9.48
C SER A 183 11.77 -21.69 8.85
N LEU A 184 10.89 -22.67 8.99
CA LEU A 184 9.49 -22.58 8.54
C LEU A 184 8.73 -21.46 9.25
N GLU A 185 9.10 -21.14 10.48
CA GLU A 185 8.52 -20.07 11.27
C GLU A 185 8.89 -18.69 10.69
N ASP A 186 10.15 -18.54 10.29
CA ASP A 186 10.63 -17.31 9.63
C ASP A 186 10.08 -17.19 8.19
N GLU A 187 9.95 -18.31 7.48
CA GLU A 187 9.32 -18.37 6.17
C GLU A 187 7.91 -17.76 6.22
N ALA A 188 7.09 -18.17 7.20
CA ALA A 188 5.75 -17.62 7.36
C ALA A 188 5.78 -16.08 7.58
N ALA A 189 6.68 -15.59 8.42
CA ALA A 189 6.83 -14.15 8.66
C ALA A 189 7.20 -13.39 7.38
N VAL A 190 8.18 -13.86 6.63
CA VAL A 190 8.65 -13.19 5.40
C VAL A 190 7.57 -13.22 4.30
N VAL A 191 6.92 -14.37 4.10
CA VAL A 191 5.87 -14.54 3.08
C VAL A 191 4.69 -13.62 3.36
N PHE A 192 4.19 -13.56 4.59
CA PHE A 192 3.03 -12.73 4.91
C PHE A 192 3.37 -11.24 5.00
N CYS A 193 4.56 -10.86 5.45
CA CYS A 193 4.99 -9.46 5.43
C CYS A 193 5.32 -8.96 4.02
N GLY A 194 5.88 -9.81 3.17
CA GLY A 194 6.28 -9.44 1.81
C GLY A 194 5.14 -9.40 0.80
N SER A 195 4.09 -10.21 0.97
CA SER A 195 3.02 -10.37 -0.02
C SER A 195 1.84 -9.41 0.14
N LYS A 196 1.72 -8.72 1.29
CA LYS A 196 0.54 -7.88 1.59
C LYS A 196 0.88 -6.41 1.63
N LYS A 197 -0.05 -5.60 1.11
CA LYS A 197 0.07 -4.15 1.05
C LYS A 197 -0.87 -3.47 2.04
N SER A 198 -0.42 -2.33 2.61
CA SER A 198 -1.18 -1.58 3.61
C SER A 198 -2.24 -0.71 2.95
N LEU A 199 -3.52 -1.05 3.13
CA LEU A 199 -4.63 -0.20 2.73
C LEU A 199 -4.73 1.05 3.64
N ALA A 200 -4.45 0.89 4.92
CA ALA A 200 -4.57 1.97 5.92
C ALA A 200 -3.63 3.14 5.64
N SER A 201 -2.39 2.88 5.20
CA SER A 201 -1.47 3.92 4.76
C SER A 201 -1.64 4.28 3.28
N GLY A 202 -2.08 3.35 2.45
CA GLY A 202 -2.25 3.57 1.02
C GLY A 202 -3.35 4.57 0.69
N LEU A 203 -4.56 4.41 1.20
CA LEU A 203 -5.67 5.29 0.83
C LEU A 203 -5.47 6.77 1.20
N PRO A 204 -5.00 7.14 2.42
CA PRO A 204 -4.68 8.53 2.72
C PRO A 204 -3.59 9.09 1.81
N MET A 205 -2.56 8.29 1.54
CA MET A 205 -1.45 8.67 0.67
C MET A 205 -1.92 8.88 -0.78
N ALA A 206 -2.81 8.02 -1.29
CA ALA A 206 -3.41 8.19 -2.61
C ALA A 206 -4.19 9.50 -2.72
N LYS A 207 -5.02 9.84 -1.71
CA LYS A 207 -5.77 11.10 -1.67
C LYS A 207 -4.87 12.32 -1.78
N VAL A 208 -3.70 12.29 -1.12
CA VAL A 208 -2.74 13.41 -1.16
C VAL A 208 -2.06 13.49 -2.52
N LEU A 209 -1.58 12.36 -3.03
CA LEU A 209 -0.78 12.31 -4.24
C LEU A 209 -1.59 12.53 -5.52
N PHE A 210 -2.85 12.12 -5.53
CA PHE A 210 -3.72 12.17 -6.72
C PHE A 210 -4.87 13.18 -6.57
N SER A 211 -4.80 14.12 -5.62
CA SER A 211 -5.84 15.12 -5.36
C SER A 211 -6.17 16.02 -6.57
N GLY A 212 -5.28 16.10 -7.57
CA GLY A 212 -5.47 16.82 -8.82
C GLY A 212 -5.79 15.95 -10.04
N HIS A 213 -5.86 14.64 -9.89
CA HIS A 213 -6.09 13.72 -11.02
C HIS A 213 -7.59 13.36 -11.13
N PRO A 214 -8.23 13.57 -12.28
CA PRO A 214 -9.68 13.33 -12.45
C PRO A 214 -10.09 11.85 -12.36
N GLY A 215 -9.17 10.91 -12.33
CA GLY A 215 -9.40 9.47 -12.22
C GLY A 215 -9.24 8.88 -10.81
N PHE A 216 -8.94 9.71 -9.79
CA PHE A 216 -8.72 9.27 -8.40
C PHE A 216 -9.58 10.00 -7.40
#